data_799016c567b1aab7b5d4f3f0de37d604
#
_entry.id   799016c567b1aab7b5d4f3f0de37d604
#
_cell.length_a   1.000
_cell.length_b   1.000
_cell.length_c   1.000
_cell.angle_alpha   90.00
_cell.angle_beta   90.00
_cell.angle_gamma   90.00
#
_symmetry.space_group_name_H-M   'P 1'
#
loop_
_entity.id
_entity.type
_entity.pdbx_description
1 polymer ?
#
loop_
_entity_poly.entity_id
_entity_poly.type
_entity_poly.pdbx_seq_one_letter_code
_entity_poly.pdbx_strand_id
1 'polypeptide(L)'
;ALSYSKGMGRLEFQFLNIGRKLKLRLGAKGIYPFGDAEEDDPAFFVYLKAEISYKSGSGKLVPFLNYNGGYDLNSFTSFSLENPYVAPTLAIKATEVNHYGDLGLKAYPGSGLSLKFNAHYSQSDNFPLFKRLPYDDNNQDVAYRLSNAYEVVYDSVEKMGIVTQIEMRFSEYNKISLETGYYEYKRKGDQKVWNLPSLKIDLNANFRLGKKIFFQASGHYIGDRDSVKNIPVSLIENSSGNYQTIESVGSVFSIASSITWKINDQWDLFYEGNMILSDNTSRWAYYQNQSQLHLGGIRYKFDINL
;
A
#
# COMPACT_ATOMS: atom_id res chain seq x y z
N ALA A 1 -26.56 -1.07 13.94
CA ALA A 1 -25.47 -1.84 13.35
C ALA A 1 -25.62 -1.74 11.83
N LEU A 2 -24.62 -1.22 11.15
CA LEU A 2 -24.58 -1.25 9.69
C LEU A 2 -24.19 -2.67 9.27
N SER A 3 -25.11 -3.39 8.68
CA SER A 3 -24.80 -4.67 8.02
C SER A 3 -24.36 -4.39 6.59
N TYR A 4 -23.23 -4.93 6.20
CA TYR A 4 -22.62 -4.76 4.90
C TYR A 4 -22.53 -6.10 4.20
N SER A 5 -23.16 -6.21 3.03
CA SER A 5 -23.05 -7.39 2.19
C SER A 5 -22.73 -6.96 0.76
N LYS A 6 -21.45 -7.09 0.37
CA LYS A 6 -21.00 -6.84 -1.01
C LYS A 6 -20.26 -8.05 -1.55
N GLY A 7 -20.49 -8.36 -2.81
CA GLY A 7 -19.77 -9.41 -3.50
C GLY A 7 -19.54 -9.03 -4.96
N MET A 8 -18.71 -9.80 -5.66
CA MET A 8 -18.54 -9.66 -7.10
C MET A 8 -18.36 -11.01 -7.77
N GLY A 9 -19.01 -11.19 -8.94
CA GLY A 9 -18.70 -12.24 -9.88
C GLY A 9 -17.62 -11.77 -10.84
N ARG A 10 -16.61 -12.60 -11.08
CA ARG A 10 -15.50 -12.31 -12.00
C ARG A 10 -15.37 -13.41 -13.03
N LEU A 11 -15.31 -13.01 -14.30
CA LEU A 11 -15.00 -13.88 -15.42
C LEU A 11 -13.79 -13.33 -16.16
N GLU A 12 -12.77 -14.16 -16.40
CA GLU A 12 -11.54 -13.73 -17.07
C GLU A 12 -11.18 -14.68 -18.18
N PHE A 13 -11.00 -14.16 -19.38
CA PHE A 13 -10.51 -14.87 -20.54
C PHE A 13 -9.12 -14.38 -20.90
N GLN A 14 -8.20 -15.32 -21.17
CA GLN A 14 -6.83 -14.99 -21.57
C GLN A 14 -6.42 -15.82 -22.77
N PHE A 15 -5.81 -15.16 -23.75
CA PHE A 15 -5.05 -15.77 -24.81
C PHE A 15 -3.57 -15.63 -24.50
N LEU A 16 -2.83 -16.75 -24.52
CA LEU A 16 -1.40 -16.77 -24.24
C LEU A 16 -0.65 -17.24 -25.49
N ASN A 17 0.25 -16.38 -26.00
CA ASN A 17 1.23 -16.75 -27.00
C ASN A 17 2.62 -16.73 -26.36
N ILE A 18 3.32 -17.87 -26.41
CA ILE A 18 4.68 -18.01 -25.90
C ILE A 18 5.59 -18.38 -27.09
N GLY A 19 6.17 -17.34 -27.67
CA GLY A 19 7.32 -17.53 -28.58
C GLY A 19 8.62 -17.69 -27.77
N ARG A 20 9.72 -18.08 -28.42
CA ARG A 20 11.03 -18.22 -27.78
C ARG A 20 11.52 -16.90 -27.14
N LYS A 21 11.18 -15.76 -27.73
CA LYS A 21 11.61 -14.42 -27.30
C LYS A 21 10.45 -13.51 -26.86
N LEU A 22 9.29 -13.61 -27.49
CA LEU A 22 8.13 -12.79 -27.23
C LEU A 22 7.11 -13.58 -26.40
N LYS A 23 6.70 -13.03 -25.28
CA LYS A 23 5.55 -13.48 -24.49
C LYS A 23 4.44 -12.43 -24.63
N LEU A 24 3.32 -12.85 -25.18
CA LEU A 24 2.12 -12.04 -25.33
C LEU A 24 0.98 -12.72 -24.59
N ARG A 25 0.33 -11.98 -23.70
CA ARG A 25 -0.90 -12.41 -23.03
C ARG A 25 -1.93 -11.32 -23.20
N LEU A 26 -3.02 -11.61 -23.88
CA LEU A 26 -4.15 -10.70 -24.07
C LEU A 26 -5.38 -11.32 -23.44
N GLY A 27 -6.24 -10.48 -22.88
CA GLY A 27 -7.46 -10.95 -22.26
C GLY A 27 -8.43 -9.84 -21.96
N ALA A 28 -9.60 -10.24 -21.45
CA ALA A 28 -10.61 -9.37 -20.93
C ALA A 28 -11.14 -9.93 -19.61
N LYS A 29 -11.50 -9.04 -18.71
CA LYS A 29 -12.08 -9.34 -17.41
C LYS A 29 -13.44 -8.71 -17.32
N GLY A 30 -14.49 -9.53 -17.17
CA GLY A 30 -15.84 -9.09 -16.87
C GLY A 30 -16.08 -9.12 -15.36
N ILE A 31 -16.65 -8.08 -14.80
CA ILE A 31 -16.97 -7.98 -13.38
C ILE A 31 -18.42 -7.55 -13.23
N TYR A 32 -19.15 -8.26 -12.37
CA TYR A 32 -20.52 -7.92 -11.97
C TYR A 32 -20.56 -7.79 -10.45
N PRO A 33 -20.62 -6.57 -9.89
CA PRO A 33 -20.80 -6.34 -8.48
C PRO A 33 -22.25 -6.63 -8.08
N PHE A 34 -22.46 -7.11 -6.85
CA PHE A 34 -23.79 -7.38 -6.29
C PHE A 34 -23.78 -7.17 -4.76
N GLY A 35 -24.96 -7.07 -4.17
CA GLY A 35 -25.16 -6.84 -2.74
C GLY A 35 -25.66 -5.43 -2.46
N ASP A 36 -25.42 -4.93 -1.26
CA ASP A 36 -25.83 -3.57 -0.84
C ASP A 36 -24.97 -2.52 -1.57
N ALA A 37 -25.11 -2.47 -2.89
CA ALA A 37 -24.54 -1.42 -3.69
C ALA A 37 -25.37 -0.15 -3.48
N GLU A 38 -24.70 0.97 -3.21
CA GLU A 38 -25.35 2.27 -3.20
C GLU A 38 -25.94 2.54 -4.59
N GLU A 39 -27.15 3.06 -4.59
CA GLU A 39 -27.94 3.84 -5.56
C GLU A 39 -27.75 3.64 -7.08
N ASP A 40 -26.63 3.11 -7.55
CA ASP A 40 -26.42 2.84 -8.97
C ASP A 40 -26.72 1.38 -9.29
N ASP A 41 -27.54 1.15 -10.31
CA ASP A 41 -27.85 -0.17 -10.85
C ASP A 41 -26.56 -0.99 -11.05
N PRO A 42 -26.58 -2.29 -10.68
CA PRO A 42 -25.42 -3.13 -10.84
C PRO A 42 -25.00 -3.20 -12.31
N ALA A 43 -23.96 -2.46 -12.66
CA ALA A 43 -23.44 -2.42 -14.02
C ALA A 43 -22.43 -3.55 -14.23
N PHE A 44 -22.44 -4.12 -15.43
CA PHE A 44 -21.42 -5.06 -15.85
C PHE A 44 -20.22 -4.31 -16.42
N PHE A 45 -19.08 -4.47 -15.79
CA PHE A 45 -17.82 -3.82 -16.20
C PHE A 45 -16.96 -4.76 -17.01
N VAL A 46 -16.31 -4.25 -18.05
CA VAL A 46 -15.36 -5.00 -18.88
C VAL A 46 -14.02 -4.28 -18.93
N TYR A 47 -12.97 -4.95 -18.51
CA TYR A 47 -11.61 -4.41 -18.53
C TYR A 47 -10.72 -5.24 -19.46
N LEU A 48 -9.95 -4.55 -20.27
CA LEU A 48 -8.92 -5.20 -21.10
C LEU A 48 -7.68 -5.52 -20.26
N LYS A 49 -7.01 -6.59 -20.63
CA LYS A 49 -5.75 -7.00 -20.02
C LYS A 49 -4.73 -7.32 -21.11
N ALA A 50 -3.55 -6.74 -21.00
CA ALA A 50 -2.44 -7.04 -21.90
C ALA A 50 -1.13 -7.15 -21.11
N GLU A 51 -0.38 -8.22 -21.35
CA GLU A 51 0.96 -8.41 -20.83
C GLU A 51 1.86 -8.76 -22.02
N ILE A 52 2.85 -7.91 -22.28
CA ILE A 52 3.81 -8.08 -23.36
C ILE A 52 5.20 -8.05 -22.76
N SER A 53 6.03 -9.01 -23.09
CA SER A 53 7.44 -8.95 -22.72
C SER A 53 8.30 -9.61 -23.79
N TYR A 54 9.50 -9.05 -24.00
CA TYR A 54 10.44 -9.52 -24.98
C TYR A 54 11.79 -9.84 -24.35
N LYS A 55 12.27 -11.07 -24.50
CA LYS A 55 13.60 -11.46 -24.04
C LYS A 55 14.63 -11.14 -25.13
N SER A 56 15.63 -10.32 -24.80
CA SER A 56 16.78 -10.08 -25.67
C SER A 56 17.51 -11.41 -26.02
N GLY A 57 18.38 -11.41 -27.01
CA GLY A 57 19.12 -12.60 -27.41
C GLY A 57 19.89 -13.29 -26.29
N SER A 58 20.47 -12.50 -25.38
CA SER A 58 21.15 -13.00 -24.16
C SER A 58 20.21 -13.37 -23.03
N GLY A 59 18.91 -13.01 -23.11
CA GLY A 59 17.95 -13.15 -22.01
C GLY A 59 18.18 -12.20 -20.83
N LYS A 60 19.21 -11.36 -20.89
CA LYS A 60 19.59 -10.46 -19.78
C LYS A 60 18.72 -9.21 -19.70
N LEU A 61 18.09 -8.82 -20.80
CA LEU A 61 17.21 -7.64 -20.86
C LEU A 61 15.82 -8.08 -21.30
N VAL A 62 14.80 -7.63 -20.58
CA VAL A 62 13.39 -7.96 -20.82
C VAL A 62 12.54 -6.70 -20.68
N PRO A 63 12.38 -5.91 -21.77
CA PRO A 63 11.36 -4.89 -21.81
C PRO A 63 9.98 -5.52 -21.67
N PHE A 64 9.07 -4.80 -21.00
CA PHE A 64 7.71 -5.26 -20.77
C PHE A 64 6.72 -4.11 -20.77
N LEU A 65 5.49 -4.44 -21.10
CA LEU A 65 4.30 -3.61 -20.96
C LEU A 65 3.23 -4.46 -20.27
N ASN A 66 2.64 -3.91 -19.22
CA ASN A 66 1.44 -4.46 -18.61
C ASN A 66 0.33 -3.41 -18.68
N TYR A 67 -0.86 -3.83 -19.05
CA TYR A 67 -2.07 -3.01 -19.01
C TYR A 67 -3.20 -3.83 -18.41
N ASN A 68 -3.99 -3.21 -17.56
CA ASN A 68 -5.11 -3.84 -16.88
C ASN A 68 -6.13 -2.77 -16.45
N GLY A 69 -7.29 -3.22 -16.03
CA GLY A 69 -8.27 -2.48 -15.29
C GLY A 69 -8.89 -3.39 -14.24
N GLY A 70 -9.75 -2.88 -13.37
CA GLY A 70 -10.34 -3.70 -12.36
C GLY A 70 -11.35 -2.98 -11.49
N TYR A 71 -11.89 -3.74 -10.57
CA TYR A 71 -12.87 -3.28 -9.60
C TYR A 71 -12.47 -3.88 -8.25
N ASP A 72 -12.19 -3.03 -7.28
CA ASP A 72 -11.71 -3.44 -5.97
C ASP A 72 -12.79 -3.19 -4.92
N LEU A 73 -13.20 -4.26 -4.23
CA LEU A 73 -14.14 -4.17 -3.12
C LEU A 73 -13.40 -3.66 -1.88
N ASN A 74 -13.71 -2.45 -1.49
CA ASN A 74 -13.25 -1.90 -0.22
C ASN A 74 -14.05 -2.50 0.94
N SER A 75 -13.47 -2.53 2.11
CA SER A 75 -14.11 -3.00 3.34
C SER A 75 -13.66 -2.16 4.53
N PHE A 76 -14.45 -2.17 5.61
CA PHE A 76 -14.02 -1.55 6.87
C PHE A 76 -12.70 -2.14 7.37
N THR A 77 -12.54 -3.46 7.24
CA THR A 77 -11.29 -4.13 7.63
C THR A 77 -10.10 -3.62 6.82
N SER A 78 -10.23 -3.47 5.48
CA SER A 78 -9.14 -2.95 4.66
C SER A 78 -8.78 -1.52 5.05
N PHE A 79 -9.78 -0.67 5.31
CA PHE A 79 -9.55 0.71 5.73
C PHE A 79 -8.95 0.83 7.13
N SER A 80 -9.40 0.03 8.09
CA SER A 80 -8.85 0.04 9.45
C SER A 80 -7.44 -0.54 9.53
N LEU A 81 -7.08 -1.45 8.64
CA LEU A 81 -5.68 -1.92 8.52
C LEU A 81 -4.76 -0.84 7.94
N GLU A 82 -5.26 -0.02 7.01
CA GLU A 82 -4.49 1.09 6.46
C GLU A 82 -4.44 2.27 7.44
N ASN A 83 -5.59 2.65 7.98
CA ASN A 83 -5.76 3.72 8.96
C ASN A 83 -6.58 3.25 10.16
N PRO A 84 -5.96 2.91 11.30
CA PRO A 84 -6.67 2.43 12.49
C PRO A 84 -7.64 3.47 13.11
N TYR A 85 -7.56 4.71 12.67
CA TYR A 85 -8.33 5.82 13.22
C TYR A 85 -9.55 6.19 12.37
N VAL A 86 -9.99 5.30 11.48
CA VAL A 86 -11.21 5.53 10.69
C VAL A 86 -12.45 5.45 11.58
N ALA A 87 -13.42 6.32 11.31
CA ALA A 87 -14.70 6.31 12.01
C ALA A 87 -15.46 5.00 11.73
N PRO A 88 -16.22 4.47 12.68
CA PRO A 88 -16.97 3.22 12.50
C PRO A 88 -18.18 3.36 11.55
N THR A 89 -18.56 4.58 11.19
CA THR A 89 -19.74 4.92 10.37
C THR A 89 -19.34 5.32 8.95
N LEU A 90 -18.46 4.54 8.31
CA LEU A 90 -18.02 4.82 6.94
C LEU A 90 -19.07 4.37 5.90
N ALA A 91 -19.35 5.23 4.92
CA ALA A 91 -19.89 4.77 3.65
C ALA A 91 -18.78 4.08 2.86
N ILE A 92 -18.96 2.81 2.49
CA ILE A 92 -17.93 2.04 1.79
C ILE A 92 -18.33 1.86 0.34
N LYS A 93 -17.57 2.49 -0.57
CA LYS A 93 -17.70 2.34 -2.02
C LYS A 93 -16.60 1.45 -2.56
N ALA A 94 -16.88 0.75 -3.64
CA ALA A 94 -15.84 0.05 -4.38
C ALA A 94 -15.02 1.04 -5.21
N THR A 95 -13.76 0.74 -5.44
CA THR A 95 -12.87 1.51 -6.31
C THR A 95 -12.85 0.88 -7.70
N GLU A 96 -13.17 1.66 -8.72
CA GLU A 96 -13.00 1.26 -10.11
C GLU A 96 -11.64 1.74 -10.62
N VAL A 97 -10.80 0.80 -11.04
CA VAL A 97 -9.53 1.07 -11.70
C VAL A 97 -9.75 1.02 -13.21
N ASN A 98 -10.03 2.18 -13.81
CA ASN A 98 -10.31 2.30 -15.24
C ASN A 98 -9.10 1.93 -16.09
N HIS A 99 -7.94 2.40 -15.68
CA HIS A 99 -6.68 2.18 -16.35
C HIS A 99 -5.59 1.89 -15.35
N TYR A 100 -4.80 0.87 -15.62
CA TYR A 100 -3.57 0.56 -14.91
C TYR A 100 -2.52 0.13 -15.93
N GLY A 101 -1.37 0.76 -15.95
CA GLY A 101 -0.30 0.44 -16.88
C GLY A 101 1.10 0.54 -16.26
N ASP A 102 1.95 -0.42 -16.62
CA ASP A 102 3.38 -0.40 -16.35
C ASP A 102 4.13 -0.61 -17.64
N LEU A 103 5.05 0.30 -17.97
CA LEU A 103 6.01 0.16 -19.05
C LEU A 103 7.41 0.14 -18.45
N GLY A 104 8.20 -0.88 -18.75
CA GLY A 104 9.50 -0.97 -18.09
C GLY A 104 10.48 -1.96 -18.68
N LEU A 105 11.58 -2.12 -17.96
CA LEU A 105 12.69 -2.98 -18.27
C LEU A 105 13.09 -3.81 -17.05
N LYS A 106 13.23 -5.12 -17.26
CA LYS A 106 13.93 -5.99 -16.31
C LYS A 106 15.32 -6.31 -16.87
N ALA A 107 16.32 -6.23 -16.00
CA ALA A 107 17.69 -6.56 -16.34
C ALA A 107 18.27 -7.58 -15.38
N TYR A 108 19.01 -8.54 -15.91
CA TYR A 108 19.69 -9.61 -15.18
C TYR A 108 21.19 -9.58 -15.55
N PRO A 109 21.97 -8.59 -15.04
CA PRO A 109 23.36 -8.39 -15.49
C PRO A 109 24.31 -9.50 -15.05
N GLY A 110 23.99 -10.22 -13.99
CA GLY A 110 24.80 -11.34 -13.47
C GLY A 110 23.98 -12.32 -12.65
N SER A 111 24.61 -13.38 -12.17
CA SER A 111 23.98 -14.34 -11.27
C SER A 111 23.60 -13.65 -9.95
N GLY A 112 22.32 -13.74 -9.60
CA GLY A 112 21.82 -13.21 -8.35
C GLY A 112 21.46 -11.72 -8.34
N LEU A 113 21.72 -10.95 -9.42
CA LEU A 113 21.29 -9.54 -9.52
C LEU A 113 20.11 -9.41 -10.48
N SER A 114 19.02 -8.86 -9.99
CA SER A 114 17.81 -8.51 -10.73
C SER A 114 17.50 -7.04 -10.55
N LEU A 115 17.32 -6.34 -11.64
CA LEU A 115 16.91 -4.94 -11.68
C LEU A 115 15.58 -4.84 -12.41
N LYS A 116 14.64 -4.05 -11.89
CA LYS A 116 13.42 -3.68 -12.60
C LYS A 116 13.21 -2.19 -12.47
N PHE A 117 12.96 -1.57 -13.59
CA PHE A 117 12.62 -0.15 -13.69
C PHE A 117 11.33 -0.03 -14.51
N ASN A 118 10.33 0.68 -14.01
CA ASN A 118 9.10 0.90 -14.76
C ASN A 118 8.49 2.28 -14.49
N ALA A 119 7.93 2.87 -15.53
CA ALA A 119 6.97 3.94 -15.44
C ALA A 119 5.60 3.33 -15.16
N HIS A 120 4.87 3.94 -14.24
CA HIS A 120 3.55 3.52 -13.77
C HIS A 120 2.51 4.60 -14.08
N TYR A 121 1.34 4.18 -14.52
CA TYR A 121 0.16 5.04 -14.64
C TYR A 121 -1.08 4.29 -14.16
N SER A 122 -1.93 4.94 -13.39
CA SER A 122 -3.26 4.46 -13.11
C SER A 122 -4.26 5.60 -12.98
N GLN A 123 -5.51 5.31 -13.37
CA GLN A 123 -6.67 6.18 -13.19
C GLN A 123 -7.75 5.36 -12.50
N SER A 124 -8.27 5.89 -11.40
CA SER A 124 -9.28 5.21 -10.59
C SER A 124 -10.40 6.16 -10.25
N ASP A 125 -11.64 5.67 -10.34
CA ASP A 125 -12.82 6.33 -9.80
C ASP A 125 -13.19 5.73 -8.45
N ASN A 126 -13.82 6.53 -7.60
CA ASN A 126 -14.10 6.18 -6.21
C ASN A 126 -12.83 5.73 -5.46
N PHE A 127 -11.69 6.39 -5.72
CA PHE A 127 -10.46 6.15 -4.98
C PHE A 127 -10.63 6.65 -3.54
N PRO A 128 -10.37 5.82 -2.51
CA PRO A 128 -10.54 6.21 -1.12
C PRO A 128 -9.43 7.14 -0.65
N LEU A 129 -9.79 8.32 -0.18
CA LEU A 129 -8.90 9.30 0.43
C LEU A 129 -9.30 9.49 1.89
N PHE A 130 -8.34 9.31 2.80
CA PHE A 130 -8.58 9.51 4.22
C PHE A 130 -8.52 10.99 4.55
N LYS A 131 -9.65 11.53 5.04
CA LYS A 131 -9.79 12.91 5.46
C LYS A 131 -10.19 12.94 6.93
N ARG A 132 -9.57 13.82 7.69
CA ARG A 132 -9.92 13.99 9.09
C ARG A 132 -11.32 14.56 9.22
N LEU A 133 -12.14 13.98 10.11
CA LEU A 133 -13.48 14.47 10.40
C LEU A 133 -13.40 15.89 10.98
N PRO A 134 -14.34 16.77 10.62
CA PRO A 134 -14.43 18.08 11.24
C PRO A 134 -14.78 17.95 12.74
N TYR A 135 -14.40 18.96 13.50
CA TYR A 135 -14.90 19.13 14.85
C TYR A 135 -16.38 19.56 14.80
N ASP A 136 -17.24 18.88 15.56
CA ASP A 136 -18.67 19.16 15.60
C ASP A 136 -19.08 19.52 17.04
N ASP A 137 -19.25 20.80 17.29
CA ASP A 137 -19.64 21.34 18.61
C ASP A 137 -21.04 20.87 19.06
N ASN A 138 -21.92 20.50 18.12
CA ASN A 138 -23.31 20.16 18.41
C ASN A 138 -23.53 18.67 18.71
N ASN A 139 -22.52 17.82 18.47
CA ASN A 139 -22.64 16.36 18.61
C ASN A 139 -21.42 15.77 19.33
N GLN A 140 -21.08 16.35 20.50
CA GLN A 140 -19.93 15.90 21.29
C GLN A 140 -20.16 14.54 21.98
N ASP A 141 -21.40 14.04 22.02
CA ASP A 141 -21.74 12.75 22.60
C ASP A 141 -21.07 11.56 21.88
N VAL A 142 -20.52 11.81 20.69
CA VAL A 142 -19.86 10.79 19.87
C VAL A 142 -18.39 11.14 19.73
N ALA A 143 -17.52 10.40 20.40
CA ALA A 143 -16.08 10.70 20.51
C ALA A 143 -15.35 10.93 19.17
N TYR A 144 -15.74 10.29 18.08
CA TYR A 144 -15.12 10.48 16.76
C TYR A 144 -15.47 11.85 16.11
N ARG A 145 -16.39 12.62 16.65
CA ARG A 145 -16.73 13.96 16.17
C ARG A 145 -15.88 15.08 16.79
N LEU A 146 -14.94 14.71 17.65
CA LEU A 146 -13.94 15.63 18.22
C LEU A 146 -12.73 15.87 17.31
N SER A 147 -12.87 15.66 16.00
CA SER A 147 -11.78 15.75 15.02
C SER A 147 -10.61 14.76 15.28
N ASN A 148 -10.91 13.65 15.93
CA ASN A 148 -9.97 12.61 16.32
C ASN A 148 -10.13 11.31 15.50
N ALA A 149 -10.92 11.32 14.43
CA ALA A 149 -11.11 10.19 13.55
C ALA A 149 -11.05 10.63 12.07
N TYR A 150 -10.96 9.66 11.18
CA TYR A 150 -10.91 9.86 9.76
C TYR A 150 -12.17 9.33 9.08
N GLU A 151 -12.69 10.10 8.14
CA GLU A 151 -13.66 9.66 7.14
C GLU A 151 -12.95 9.21 5.86
N VAL A 152 -13.64 8.45 5.03
CA VAL A 152 -13.18 8.11 3.69
C VAL A 152 -13.99 8.94 2.68
N VAL A 153 -13.28 9.78 1.95
CA VAL A 153 -13.82 10.58 0.84
C VAL A 153 -13.42 9.91 -0.46
N TYR A 154 -14.37 9.71 -1.35
CA TYR A 154 -14.14 9.07 -2.64
C TYR A 154 -14.03 10.11 -3.76
N ASP A 155 -13.00 9.94 -4.61
CA ASP A 155 -12.78 10.83 -5.75
C ASP A 155 -12.10 10.11 -6.91
N SER A 156 -12.08 10.75 -8.07
CA SER A 156 -11.27 10.29 -9.20
C SER A 156 -9.83 10.72 -9.01
N VAL A 157 -8.92 9.75 -9.03
CA VAL A 157 -7.48 9.99 -8.82
C VAL A 157 -6.68 9.40 -9.98
N GLU A 158 -5.84 10.22 -10.58
CA GLU A 158 -4.77 9.80 -11.47
C GLU A 158 -3.47 9.68 -10.68
N LYS A 159 -2.73 8.61 -10.90
CA LYS A 159 -1.41 8.36 -10.31
C LYS A 159 -0.42 8.06 -11.41
N MET A 160 0.65 8.81 -11.46
CA MET A 160 1.81 8.56 -12.32
C MET A 160 3.03 8.36 -11.44
N GLY A 161 4.00 7.57 -11.91
CA GLY A 161 5.21 7.38 -11.12
C GLY A 161 6.28 6.58 -11.81
N ILE A 162 7.40 6.49 -11.11
CA ILE A 162 8.55 5.66 -11.49
C ILE A 162 8.82 4.73 -10.32
N VAL A 163 8.97 3.44 -10.63
CA VAL A 163 9.28 2.42 -9.64
C VAL A 163 10.57 1.72 -10.04
N THR A 164 11.50 1.61 -9.11
CA THR A 164 12.74 0.86 -9.27
C THR A 164 12.82 -0.23 -8.22
N GLN A 165 13.12 -1.45 -8.66
CA GLN A 165 13.36 -2.59 -7.78
C GLN A 165 14.74 -3.17 -8.07
N ILE A 166 15.51 -3.40 -7.03
CA ILE A 166 16.83 -4.03 -7.07
C ILE A 166 16.78 -5.22 -6.13
N GLU A 167 17.08 -6.40 -6.62
CA GLU A 167 17.25 -7.59 -5.79
C GLU A 167 18.64 -8.18 -6.01
N MET A 168 19.39 -8.35 -4.94
CA MET A 168 20.67 -9.05 -4.92
C MET A 168 20.52 -10.32 -4.09
N ARG A 169 20.68 -11.45 -4.74
CA ARG A 169 20.63 -12.79 -4.13
C ARG A 169 22.02 -13.39 -4.08
N PHE A 170 22.54 -13.59 -2.89
CA PHE A 170 23.87 -14.18 -2.66
C PHE A 170 23.82 -15.69 -2.50
N SER A 171 22.70 -16.21 -2.01
CA SER A 171 22.40 -17.63 -1.86
C SER A 171 20.89 -17.85 -1.80
N GLU A 172 20.46 -19.09 -1.61
CA GLU A 172 19.04 -19.41 -1.41
C GLU A 172 18.38 -18.62 -0.28
N TYR A 173 19.14 -18.36 0.82
CA TYR A 173 18.64 -17.72 2.03
C TYR A 173 19.09 -16.26 2.18
N ASN A 174 20.11 -15.83 1.44
CA ASN A 174 20.76 -14.54 1.62
C ASN A 174 20.40 -13.61 0.48
N LYS A 175 19.61 -12.60 0.77
CA LYS A 175 19.17 -11.62 -0.22
C LYS A 175 19.02 -10.23 0.39
N ILE A 176 19.21 -9.22 -0.45
CA ILE A 176 18.87 -7.82 -0.19
C ILE A 176 17.92 -7.38 -1.31
N SER A 177 16.87 -6.68 -0.98
CA SER A 177 15.97 -6.05 -1.96
C SER A 177 15.72 -4.61 -1.57
N LEU A 178 15.76 -3.73 -2.57
CA LEU A 178 15.41 -2.32 -2.48
C LEU A 178 14.30 -2.05 -3.48
N GLU A 179 13.23 -1.43 -3.02
CA GLU A 179 12.18 -0.87 -3.88
C GLU A 179 12.07 0.62 -3.61
N THR A 180 12.05 1.43 -4.66
CA THR A 180 11.80 2.86 -4.57
C THR A 180 10.68 3.23 -5.53
N GLY A 181 9.73 4.02 -5.06
CA GLY A 181 8.64 4.54 -5.88
C GLY A 181 8.49 6.04 -5.68
N TYR A 182 8.58 6.78 -6.78
CA TYR A 182 8.22 8.19 -6.81
C TYR A 182 6.91 8.35 -7.57
N TYR A 183 5.94 9.05 -6.97
CA TYR A 183 4.57 9.17 -7.48
C TYR A 183 4.09 10.61 -7.47
N GLU A 184 3.39 10.98 -8.52
CA GLU A 184 2.58 12.18 -8.61
C GLU A 184 1.10 11.78 -8.66
N TYR A 185 0.28 12.46 -7.89
CA TYR A 185 -1.15 12.21 -7.81
C TYR A 185 -1.90 13.46 -8.23
N LYS A 186 -2.93 13.27 -9.08
CA LYS A 186 -3.85 14.33 -9.50
C LYS A 186 -5.26 13.93 -9.15
N ARG A 187 -5.99 14.88 -8.62
CA ARG A 187 -7.39 14.78 -8.30
C ARG A 187 -8.18 15.70 -9.22
N LYS A 188 -9.45 15.44 -9.42
CA LYS A 188 -10.34 16.29 -10.26
C LYS A 188 -10.25 17.76 -9.81
N GLY A 189 -9.99 18.66 -10.76
CA GLY A 189 -9.85 20.09 -10.50
C GLY A 189 -8.52 20.51 -9.85
N ASP A 190 -7.44 19.77 -10.08
CA ASP A 190 -6.08 20.02 -9.55
C ASP A 190 -6.00 20.18 -8.03
N GLN A 191 -6.95 19.57 -7.31
CA GLN A 191 -6.94 19.59 -5.86
C GLN A 191 -5.88 18.61 -5.33
N LYS A 192 -5.30 18.96 -4.18
CA LYS A 192 -4.33 18.10 -3.50
C LYS A 192 -4.97 16.81 -3.00
N VAL A 193 -4.24 15.73 -3.10
CA VAL A 193 -4.57 14.45 -2.46
C VAL A 193 -4.03 14.44 -1.02
N TRP A 194 -4.71 13.70 -0.15
CA TRP A 194 -4.32 13.63 1.27
C TRP A 194 -3.73 12.28 1.61
N ASN A 195 -2.73 12.29 2.52
CA ASN A 195 -2.11 11.11 3.10
C ASN A 195 -1.43 10.15 2.10
N LEU A 196 -1.21 10.60 0.85
CA LEU A 196 -0.50 9.85 -0.17
C LEU A 196 0.92 10.41 -0.34
N PRO A 197 1.97 9.66 -0.01
CA PRO A 197 3.35 10.12 -0.13
C PRO A 197 3.83 10.06 -1.58
N SER A 198 4.56 11.11 -1.99
CA SER A 198 5.20 11.12 -3.31
C SER A 198 6.41 10.18 -3.39
N LEU A 199 7.09 9.92 -2.28
CA LEU A 199 8.27 9.05 -2.23
C LEU A 199 8.07 7.93 -1.21
N LYS A 200 8.34 6.69 -1.65
CA LYS A 200 8.41 5.50 -0.80
C LYS A 200 9.69 4.75 -1.08
N ILE A 201 10.35 4.28 -0.03
CA ILE A 201 11.55 3.44 -0.13
C ILE A 201 11.40 2.28 0.83
N ASP A 202 11.54 1.06 0.33
CA ASP A 202 11.49 -0.17 1.09
C ASP A 202 12.78 -0.96 0.87
N LEU A 203 13.54 -1.15 1.94
CA LEU A 203 14.75 -1.96 1.98
C LEU A 203 14.49 -3.22 2.81
N ASN A 204 14.81 -4.38 2.27
CA ASN A 204 14.71 -5.64 3.01
C ASN A 204 16.00 -6.43 2.85
N ALA A 205 16.47 -6.99 3.94
CA ALA A 205 17.65 -7.84 4.01
C ALA A 205 17.33 -9.11 4.81
N ASN A 206 17.66 -10.26 4.23
CA ASN A 206 17.50 -11.54 4.88
C ASN A 206 18.84 -12.29 4.77
N PHE A 207 19.34 -12.76 5.91
CA PHE A 207 20.60 -13.48 5.97
C PHE A 207 20.49 -14.70 6.86
N ARG A 208 21.10 -15.79 6.40
CA ARG A 208 21.31 -16.98 7.19
C ARG A 208 22.82 -17.18 7.35
N LEU A 209 23.30 -17.04 8.57
CA LEU A 209 24.71 -17.25 8.92
C LEU A 209 24.89 -18.67 9.43
N GLY A 210 25.52 -19.52 8.61
CA GLY A 210 25.61 -20.94 8.87
C GLY A 210 24.23 -21.62 8.88
N LYS A 211 24.04 -22.60 9.78
CA LYS A 211 22.77 -23.34 9.92
C LYS A 211 21.88 -22.81 11.05
N LYS A 212 22.39 -21.95 11.90
CA LYS A 212 21.78 -21.64 13.19
C LYS A 212 21.32 -20.20 13.37
N ILE A 213 21.89 -19.22 12.67
CA ILE A 213 21.58 -17.82 12.88
C ILE A 213 20.80 -17.27 11.67
N PHE A 214 19.64 -16.71 11.94
CA PHE A 214 18.79 -16.05 10.97
C PHE A 214 18.67 -14.59 11.35
N PHE A 215 18.98 -13.72 10.41
CA PHE A 215 18.89 -12.28 10.56
C PHE A 215 17.98 -11.70 9.49
N GLN A 216 17.05 -10.84 9.89
CA GLN A 216 16.20 -10.08 8.99
C GLN A 216 16.26 -8.61 9.40
N ALA A 217 16.32 -7.73 8.43
CA ALA A 217 16.20 -6.30 8.65
C ALA A 217 15.32 -5.69 7.54
N SER A 218 14.55 -4.69 7.89
CA SER A 218 13.81 -3.87 6.94
C SER A 218 13.93 -2.40 7.31
N GLY A 219 13.96 -1.55 6.28
CA GLY A 219 13.91 -0.11 6.41
C GLY A 219 12.77 0.41 5.53
N HIS A 220 11.92 1.29 6.08
CA HIS A 220 10.80 1.88 5.38
C HIS A 220 10.87 3.39 5.49
N TYR A 221 10.90 4.06 4.36
CA TYR A 221 10.80 5.50 4.28
C TYR A 221 9.51 5.91 3.56
N ILE A 222 8.75 6.76 4.19
CA ILE A 222 7.54 7.37 3.64
C ILE A 222 7.78 8.86 3.64
N GLY A 223 7.75 9.49 2.45
CA GLY A 223 7.94 10.92 2.28
C GLY A 223 6.81 11.76 2.87
N ASP A 224 6.98 13.05 2.81
CA ASP A 224 5.99 14.02 3.29
C ASP A 224 4.65 13.83 2.60
N ARG A 225 3.58 14.10 3.34
CA ARG A 225 2.19 13.96 2.90
C ARG A 225 1.39 15.17 3.35
N ASP A 226 0.44 15.55 2.53
CA ASP A 226 -0.55 16.54 2.93
C ASP A 226 -1.67 15.89 3.75
N SER A 227 -2.16 16.55 4.78
CA SER A 227 -3.32 16.15 5.57
C SER A 227 -4.25 17.32 5.78
N VAL A 228 -5.53 17.06 5.96
CA VAL A 228 -6.51 18.11 6.28
C VAL A 228 -6.51 18.36 7.76
N LYS A 229 -6.29 19.62 8.15
CA LYS A 229 -6.45 20.12 9.50
C LYS A 229 -7.76 20.88 9.60
N ASN A 230 -8.58 20.53 10.57
CA ASN A 230 -9.77 21.29 10.92
C ASN A 230 -9.45 22.23 12.08
N ILE A 231 -9.73 23.52 11.91
CA ILE A 231 -9.56 24.52 12.95
C ILE A 231 -10.93 24.75 13.56
N PRO A 232 -11.10 24.55 14.88
CA PRO A 232 -12.35 24.85 15.56
C PRO A 232 -12.75 26.31 15.38
N VAL A 233 -14.02 26.56 15.09
CA VAL A 233 -14.57 27.93 14.88
C VAL A 233 -14.36 28.80 16.11
N SER A 234 -14.38 28.22 17.32
CA SER A 234 -14.12 28.93 18.58
C SER A 234 -12.73 29.58 18.67
N LEU A 235 -11.79 29.20 17.80
CA LEU A 235 -10.44 29.79 17.75
C LEU A 235 -10.30 30.87 16.67
N ILE A 236 -11.37 31.17 15.92
CA ILE A 236 -11.35 32.14 14.82
C ILE A 236 -12.38 33.25 15.14
N GLU A 237 -11.89 34.42 15.53
CA GLU A 237 -12.74 35.58 15.74
C GLU A 237 -13.54 35.92 14.46
N ASN A 238 -14.86 36.05 14.57
CA ASN A 238 -15.78 36.49 13.52
C ASN A 238 -16.03 35.59 12.31
N SER A 239 -15.89 34.27 12.41
CA SER A 239 -16.21 33.38 11.29
C SER A 239 -17.29 32.35 11.64
N SER A 240 -18.26 32.22 10.74
CA SER A 240 -19.25 31.13 10.75
C SER A 240 -18.81 30.06 9.75
N GLY A 241 -18.20 28.96 10.22
CA GLY A 241 -17.85 27.83 9.35
C GLY A 241 -16.64 27.04 9.83
N ASN A 242 -16.56 25.79 9.44
CA ASN A 242 -15.38 24.95 9.67
C ASN A 242 -14.25 25.37 8.73
N TYR A 243 -13.19 25.94 9.25
CA TYR A 243 -11.99 26.23 8.48
C TYR A 243 -11.14 24.96 8.32
N GLN A 244 -10.91 24.58 7.05
CA GLN A 244 -10.02 23.50 6.71
C GLN A 244 -8.73 24.07 6.13
N THR A 245 -7.61 23.71 6.68
CA THR A 245 -6.28 24.01 6.14
C THR A 245 -5.57 22.71 5.78
N ILE A 246 -4.61 22.80 4.89
CA ILE A 246 -3.72 21.68 4.57
C ILE A 246 -2.46 21.85 5.40
N GLU A 247 -2.10 20.82 6.15
CA GLU A 247 -0.83 20.74 6.87
C GLU A 247 0.03 19.61 6.31
N SER A 248 1.35 19.77 6.35
CA SER A 248 2.27 18.70 6.01
C SER A 248 2.42 17.76 7.21
N VAL A 249 2.23 16.47 6.95
CA VAL A 249 2.66 15.39 7.85
C VAL A 249 4.03 14.95 7.37
N GLY A 250 5.08 15.32 8.11
CA GLY A 250 6.47 15.08 7.74
C GLY A 250 6.78 13.61 7.42
N SER A 251 7.94 13.40 6.83
CA SER A 251 8.42 12.07 6.46
C SER A 251 8.64 11.17 7.68
N VAL A 252 8.49 9.86 7.47
CA VAL A 252 8.73 8.85 8.49
C VAL A 252 9.77 7.84 7.98
N PHE A 253 10.82 7.64 8.75
CA PHE A 253 11.79 6.58 8.51
C PHE A 253 11.81 5.59 9.66
N SER A 254 11.50 4.33 9.38
CA SER A 254 11.48 3.26 10.36
C SER A 254 12.39 2.11 9.96
N ILE A 255 12.96 1.45 10.96
CA ILE A 255 13.78 0.25 10.82
C ILE A 255 13.18 -0.83 11.70
N ALA A 256 13.04 -2.03 11.15
CA ALA A 256 12.77 -3.23 11.93
C ALA A 256 13.89 -4.24 11.72
N SER A 257 14.21 -4.98 12.77
CA SER A 257 15.22 -6.05 12.71
C SER A 257 14.82 -7.23 13.58
N SER A 258 15.16 -8.41 13.15
CA SER A 258 15.03 -9.62 13.96
C SER A 258 16.28 -10.51 13.82
N ILE A 259 16.66 -11.13 14.91
CA ILE A 259 17.70 -12.16 14.94
C ILE A 259 17.14 -13.38 15.67
N THR A 260 17.29 -14.55 15.08
CA THR A 260 16.93 -15.82 15.68
C THR A 260 18.14 -16.73 15.68
N TRP A 261 18.51 -17.23 16.85
CA TRP A 261 19.55 -18.22 17.02
C TRP A 261 18.94 -19.55 17.41
N LYS A 262 19.04 -20.55 16.54
CA LYS A 262 18.70 -21.93 16.82
C LYS A 262 19.78 -22.58 17.68
N ILE A 263 19.52 -22.73 18.96
CA ILE A 263 20.43 -23.41 19.89
C ILE A 263 20.52 -24.89 19.51
N ASN A 264 19.34 -25.51 19.33
CA ASN A 264 19.15 -26.87 18.81
C ASN A 264 17.78 -26.97 18.08
N ASP A 265 17.31 -28.18 17.79
CA ASP A 265 16.05 -28.36 17.04
C ASP A 265 14.80 -27.95 17.82
N GLN A 266 14.87 -27.90 19.14
CA GLN A 266 13.75 -27.56 20.01
C GLN A 266 13.82 -26.12 20.55
N TRP A 267 15.00 -25.55 20.70
CA TRP A 267 15.20 -24.24 21.36
C TRP A 267 15.73 -23.21 20.41
N ASP A 268 15.01 -22.08 20.31
CA ASP A 268 15.43 -20.87 19.63
C ASP A 268 15.50 -19.71 20.64
N LEU A 269 16.56 -18.89 20.57
CA LEU A 269 16.63 -17.57 21.19
C LEU A 269 16.33 -16.54 20.12
N PHE A 270 15.50 -15.55 20.42
CA PHE A 270 15.19 -14.50 19.45
C PHE A 270 15.21 -13.10 20.06
N TYR A 271 15.47 -12.14 19.20
CA TYR A 271 15.33 -10.72 19.46
C TYR A 271 14.69 -10.04 18.27
N GLU A 272 13.76 -9.13 18.53
CA GLU A 272 13.06 -8.32 17.54
C GLU A 272 13.10 -6.86 18.00
N GLY A 273 13.42 -5.95 17.09
CA GLY A 273 13.45 -4.52 17.35
C GLY A 273 12.78 -3.75 16.24
N ASN A 274 12.02 -2.72 16.59
CA ASN A 274 11.44 -1.76 15.67
C ASN A 274 11.72 -0.36 16.21
N MET A 275 12.20 0.54 15.33
CA MET A 275 12.57 1.91 15.67
C MET A 275 12.12 2.87 14.58
N ILE A 276 11.58 4.03 14.97
CA ILE A 276 11.37 5.18 14.10
C ILE A 276 12.53 6.13 14.34
N LEU A 277 13.28 6.44 13.27
CA LEU A 277 14.51 7.24 13.33
C LEU A 277 14.29 8.70 12.93
N SER A 278 13.15 9.05 12.35
CA SER A 278 12.80 10.43 12.03
C SER A 278 12.27 11.18 13.25
N ASP A 279 12.43 12.49 13.28
CA ASP A 279 11.84 13.36 14.31
C ASP A 279 10.32 13.27 14.33
N ASN A 280 9.71 13.09 13.13
CA ASN A 280 8.30 12.82 13.03
C ASN A 280 8.03 11.32 13.17
N THR A 281 7.23 10.94 14.17
CA THR A 281 6.80 9.56 14.40
C THR A 281 5.38 9.29 13.87
N SER A 282 4.68 10.32 13.38
CA SER A 282 3.27 10.23 12.99
C SER A 282 3.11 9.74 11.56
N ARG A 283 2.46 8.61 11.37
CA ARG A 283 1.96 8.18 10.06
C ARG A 283 0.70 8.94 9.67
N TRP A 284 -0.14 9.22 10.66
CA TRP A 284 -1.39 9.96 10.54
C TRP A 284 -1.30 11.22 11.41
N ALA A 285 -1.81 12.34 10.93
CA ALA A 285 -1.80 13.59 11.69
C ALA A 285 -2.40 13.39 13.08
N TYR A 286 -1.74 13.92 14.11
CA TYR A 286 -2.08 13.84 15.55
C TYR A 286 -1.87 12.46 16.22
N TYR A 287 -1.53 11.42 15.48
CA TYR A 287 -1.30 10.09 16.04
C TYR A 287 0.16 9.72 15.96
N GLN A 288 0.84 9.87 17.08
CA GLN A 288 2.24 9.46 17.19
C GLN A 288 2.34 7.94 17.34
N ASN A 289 3.19 7.33 16.56
CA ASN A 289 3.55 5.93 16.74
C ASN A 289 4.57 5.80 17.86
N GLN A 290 4.60 4.63 18.51
CA GLN A 290 5.66 4.28 19.42
C GLN A 290 7.00 4.28 18.67
N SER A 291 7.96 5.10 19.15
CA SER A 291 9.24 5.30 18.48
C SER A 291 10.16 4.08 18.57
N GLN A 292 10.02 3.26 19.59
CA GLN A 292 10.86 2.08 19.82
C GLN A 292 10.04 0.94 20.43
N LEU A 293 10.27 -0.26 19.93
CA LEU A 293 9.73 -1.50 20.47
C LEU A 293 10.84 -2.57 20.41
N HIS A 294 11.14 -3.21 21.53
CA HIS A 294 12.10 -4.27 21.63
C HIS A 294 11.48 -5.48 22.31
N LEU A 295 11.65 -6.65 21.72
CA LEU A 295 11.17 -7.92 22.23
C LEU A 295 12.30 -8.94 22.17
N GLY A 296 12.54 -9.63 23.27
CA GLY A 296 13.49 -10.74 23.31
C GLY A 296 12.90 -11.92 24.06
N GLY A 297 13.26 -13.12 23.67
CA GLY A 297 12.70 -14.30 24.32
C GLY A 297 13.30 -15.61 23.84
N ILE A 298 12.80 -16.67 24.44
CA ILE A 298 13.14 -18.06 24.15
C ILE A 298 11.89 -18.74 23.61
N ARG A 299 12.03 -19.46 22.50
CA ARG A 299 10.96 -20.26 21.90
C ARG A 299 11.32 -21.74 22.02
N TYR A 300 10.37 -22.53 22.55
CA TYR A 300 10.46 -23.98 22.59
C TYR A 300 9.47 -24.63 21.63
N LYS A 301 9.93 -25.61 20.86
CA LYS A 301 9.10 -26.39 19.92
C LYS A 301 8.81 -27.74 20.52
N PHE A 302 7.52 -28.04 20.68
CA PHE A 302 7.06 -29.35 21.11
C PHE A 302 6.83 -30.24 19.88
N ASP A 303 7.45 -31.40 19.85
CA ASP A 303 7.11 -32.45 18.89
C ASP A 303 5.95 -33.26 19.48
N ILE A 304 4.73 -33.01 19.05
CA ILE A 304 3.57 -33.82 19.37
C ILE A 304 3.44 -34.83 18.25
N ASN A 305 3.88 -36.06 18.48
CA ASN A 305 3.53 -37.19 17.64
C ASN A 305 2.09 -37.60 18.01
N LEU A 306 1.10 -37.16 17.21
CA LEU A 306 -0.29 -37.58 17.26
C LEU A 306 -0.48 -38.84 16.42
#